data_f9dc042c51f163294fc5c3571ac0b114
#
_entry.id   f9dc042c51f163294fc5c3571ac0b114
#
_cell.length_a   1.000
_cell.length_b   1.000
_cell.length_c   1.000
_cell.angle_alpha   90.00
_cell.angle_beta   90.00
_cell.angle_gamma   90.00
#
_symmetry.space_group_name_H-M   'P 1'
#
loop_
_entity.id
_entity.type
_entity.pdbx_description
1 polymer ?
#
loop_
_entity_poly.entity_id
_entity_poly.type
_entity_poly.pdbx_seq_one_letter_code
_entity_poly.pdbx_strand_id
1 'polypeptide(L)'
;MTPEPDWLTDALRSLETDDLVRPHREVELLPSGRCRTDGEVLLDFSSNDYLGLARDLRQEGVAAGAGASPLISGRSPEYCRLEKRLAAFENTDAALLFPTGFAANTGTVAALVGPGDAIFSHADNHASLIDGCRLSGARVHVFTSHRLDQLASKLGEASGAPRRLIVTDGVFSMDGVLAPLESLCDLAEKFNSMILVDEAHGTGVHGTNGRGSCEAAGVEDRVTFRVGTLSKAVGSTGGFVV
;
A
#
# COMPACT_ATOMS: atom_id res chain seq x y z
N MET A 1 15.48 23.38 30.38
CA MET A 1 14.97 23.19 29.00
C MET A 1 16.17 23.21 28.08
N THR A 2 16.43 22.17 27.34
CA THR A 2 17.43 22.18 26.26
C THR A 2 16.94 23.15 25.18
N PRO A 3 17.80 24.09 24.69
CA PRO A 3 17.40 24.96 23.61
C PRO A 3 16.96 24.15 22.39
N GLU A 4 15.86 24.57 21.75
CA GLU A 4 15.39 23.98 20.53
C GLU A 4 16.44 24.20 19.43
N PRO A 5 16.79 23.18 18.62
CA PRO A 5 17.79 23.36 17.57
C PRO A 5 17.33 24.39 16.53
N ASP A 6 18.17 25.36 16.19
CA ASP A 6 17.85 26.44 15.24
C ASP A 6 17.32 25.92 13.88
N TRP A 7 17.88 24.81 13.39
CA TRP A 7 17.45 24.20 12.13
C TRP A 7 15.98 23.71 12.14
N LEU A 8 15.48 23.26 13.31
CA LEU A 8 14.09 22.81 13.44
C LEU A 8 13.12 23.98 13.35
N THR A 9 13.43 25.06 14.04
CA THR A 9 12.65 26.31 13.98
C THR A 9 12.61 26.86 12.55
N ASP A 10 13.73 26.86 11.85
CA ASP A 10 13.81 27.33 10.45
C ASP A 10 13.04 26.42 9.50
N ALA A 11 13.09 25.10 9.67
CA ALA A 11 12.33 24.13 8.89
C ALA A 11 10.82 24.29 9.10
N LEU A 12 10.37 24.47 10.35
CA LEU A 12 8.94 24.72 10.65
C LEU A 12 8.47 26.02 10.01
N ARG A 13 9.26 27.10 10.08
CA ARG A 13 8.93 28.39 9.46
C ARG A 13 8.85 28.29 7.93
N SER A 14 9.71 27.47 7.32
CA SER A 14 9.61 27.20 5.87
C SER A 14 8.30 26.50 5.52
N LEU A 15 7.89 25.48 6.29
CA LEU A 15 6.59 24.82 6.09
C LEU A 15 5.41 25.78 6.26
N GLU A 16 5.47 26.71 7.23
CA GLU A 16 4.44 27.74 7.40
C GLU A 16 4.38 28.69 6.21
N THR A 17 5.56 29.11 5.73
CA THR A 17 5.65 30.04 4.57
C THR A 17 5.11 29.40 3.28
N ASP A 18 5.30 28.10 3.13
CA ASP A 18 4.90 27.34 1.94
C ASP A 18 3.47 26.75 2.06
N ASP A 19 2.71 27.09 3.10
CA ASP A 19 1.37 26.56 3.42
C ASP A 19 1.32 25.03 3.48
N LEU A 20 2.44 24.41 3.93
CA LEU A 20 2.58 22.95 4.03
C LEU A 20 2.37 22.40 5.43
N VAL A 21 2.10 23.23 6.41
CA VAL A 21 1.80 22.80 7.79
C VAL A 21 0.48 22.05 7.81
N ARG A 22 0.51 20.83 8.35
CA ARG A 22 -0.68 19.98 8.55
C ARG A 22 -1.02 19.92 10.03
N PRO A 23 -1.91 20.79 10.54
CA PRO A 23 -2.31 20.75 11.94
C PRO A 23 -3.05 19.44 12.24
N HIS A 24 -2.73 18.83 13.37
CA HIS A 24 -3.49 17.71 13.89
C HIS A 24 -4.86 18.22 14.36
N ARG A 25 -5.91 17.54 13.93
CA ARG A 25 -7.28 17.81 14.37
C ARG A 25 -7.80 16.60 15.13
N GLU A 26 -8.49 16.83 16.23
CA GLU A 26 -9.26 15.79 16.88
C GLU A 26 -10.55 15.56 16.09
N VAL A 27 -10.80 14.29 15.72
CA VAL A 27 -11.97 13.89 14.96
C VAL A 27 -12.67 12.77 15.68
N GLU A 28 -13.91 13.03 16.14
CA GLU A 28 -14.79 12.01 16.66
C GLU A 28 -15.64 11.44 15.54
N LEU A 29 -15.49 10.15 15.27
CA LEU A 29 -16.30 9.48 14.27
C LEU A 29 -17.72 9.26 14.78
N LEU A 30 -18.73 9.72 14.03
CA LEU A 30 -20.15 9.58 14.35
C LEU A 30 -20.84 8.56 13.42
N PRO A 31 -22.01 8.02 13.77
CA PRO A 31 -22.77 7.13 12.89
C PRO A 31 -23.12 7.78 11.53
N SER A 32 -23.38 6.92 10.52
CA SER A 32 -23.88 7.34 9.20
C SER A 32 -22.94 8.25 8.43
N GLY A 33 -21.62 7.96 8.46
CA GLY A 33 -20.62 8.69 7.68
C GLY A 33 -20.44 10.15 8.10
N ARG A 34 -20.62 10.44 9.38
CA ARG A 34 -20.40 11.77 9.95
C ARG A 34 -19.19 11.77 10.87
N CYS A 35 -18.63 12.96 11.05
CA CYS A 35 -17.61 13.21 12.08
C CYS A 35 -17.90 14.51 12.81
N ARG A 36 -17.33 14.64 14.02
CA ARG A 36 -17.30 15.90 14.76
C ARG A 36 -15.85 16.37 14.84
N THR A 37 -15.60 17.59 14.42
CA THR A 37 -14.32 18.28 14.54
C THR A 37 -14.56 19.76 14.77
N ASP A 38 -13.71 20.40 15.60
CA ASP A 38 -13.82 21.82 15.94
C ASP A 38 -15.23 22.25 16.45
N GLY A 39 -15.96 21.31 17.08
CA GLY A 39 -17.32 21.55 17.58
C GLY A 39 -18.44 21.41 16.54
N GLU A 40 -18.12 21.19 15.28
CA GLU A 40 -19.09 21.04 14.19
C GLU A 40 -19.28 19.57 13.80
N VAL A 41 -20.50 19.23 13.35
CA VAL A 41 -20.83 17.90 12.80
C VAL A 41 -20.87 17.99 11.29
N LEU A 42 -19.97 17.25 10.64
CA LEU A 42 -19.78 17.26 9.19
C LEU A 42 -20.05 15.87 8.60
N LEU A 43 -20.28 15.80 7.29
CA LEU A 43 -20.19 14.55 6.53
C LEU A 43 -18.72 14.23 6.30
N ASP A 44 -18.34 13.00 6.61
CA ASP A 44 -16.94 12.55 6.49
C ASP A 44 -16.68 11.91 5.12
N PHE A 45 -16.09 12.68 4.22
CA PHE A 45 -15.60 12.21 2.91
C PHE A 45 -14.09 11.93 2.90
N SER A 46 -13.42 12.07 4.02
CA SER A 46 -11.97 11.83 4.15
C SER A 46 -11.62 10.47 4.73
N SER A 47 -12.62 9.73 5.25
CA SER A 47 -12.42 8.38 5.78
C SER A 47 -12.16 7.37 4.67
N ASN A 48 -11.22 6.46 4.92
CA ASN A 48 -10.97 5.28 4.08
C ASN A 48 -11.66 4.01 4.64
N ASP A 49 -12.52 4.13 5.63
CA ASP A 49 -13.37 3.02 6.14
C ASP A 49 -14.53 2.76 5.17
N TYR A 50 -14.19 2.29 3.96
CA TYR A 50 -15.11 2.20 2.81
C TYR A 50 -16.35 1.34 3.07
N LEU A 51 -16.24 0.34 3.94
CA LEU A 51 -17.33 -0.58 4.30
C LEU A 51 -17.98 -0.24 5.65
N GLY A 52 -17.46 0.77 6.37
CA GLY A 52 -17.96 1.18 7.68
C GLY A 52 -17.73 0.16 8.80
N LEU A 53 -16.77 -0.75 8.63
CA LEU A 53 -16.52 -1.87 9.54
C LEU A 53 -15.72 -1.49 10.78
N ALA A 54 -14.99 -0.38 10.77
CA ALA A 54 -14.09 -0.01 11.87
C ALA A 54 -14.80 0.16 13.24
N ARG A 55 -16.11 0.42 13.24
CA ARG A 55 -16.90 0.60 14.46
C ARG A 55 -17.48 -0.70 15.02
N ASP A 56 -17.66 -1.70 14.18
CA ASP A 56 -18.36 -2.94 14.53
C ASP A 56 -17.41 -4.02 15.03
N LEU A 57 -16.09 -3.82 14.82
CA LEU A 57 -15.05 -4.77 15.23
C LEU A 57 -14.78 -4.65 16.74
N ARG A 58 -15.59 -5.33 17.54
CA ARG A 58 -15.31 -5.58 18.96
C ARG A 58 -14.70 -6.96 19.11
N GLN A 59 -13.45 -7.02 19.57
CA GLN A 59 -12.82 -8.28 19.93
C GLN A 59 -12.74 -8.41 21.45
N GLU A 60 -13.39 -9.43 21.99
CA GLU A 60 -13.27 -9.81 23.40
C GLU A 60 -12.38 -11.07 23.51
N GLY A 61 -11.49 -11.09 24.49
CA GLY A 61 -10.70 -12.28 24.84
C GLY A 61 -9.49 -12.58 23.96
N VAL A 62 -9.04 -11.63 23.13
CA VAL A 62 -7.81 -11.78 22.34
C VAL A 62 -6.68 -10.94 22.96
N ALA A 63 -5.46 -11.47 22.94
CA ALA A 63 -4.28 -10.75 23.41
C ALA A 63 -4.08 -9.47 22.56
N ALA A 64 -3.90 -8.33 23.24
CA ALA A 64 -3.79 -7.02 22.59
C ALA A 64 -2.46 -6.79 21.85
N GLY A 65 -1.50 -7.70 21.95
CA GLY A 65 -0.20 -7.56 21.30
C GLY A 65 0.54 -8.89 21.17
N ALA A 66 1.53 -8.91 20.28
CA ALA A 66 2.30 -10.12 19.97
C ALA A 66 3.35 -10.48 21.01
N GLY A 67 3.78 -9.51 21.85
CA GLY A 67 4.82 -9.71 22.89
C GLY A 67 6.23 -9.96 22.36
N ALA A 68 6.39 -10.28 21.08
CA ALA A 68 7.68 -10.52 20.41
C ALA A 68 7.53 -10.41 18.89
N SER A 69 8.67 -10.45 18.18
CA SER A 69 8.68 -10.61 16.72
C SER A 69 8.03 -11.93 16.28
N PRO A 70 7.28 -11.96 15.16
CA PRO A 70 6.77 -13.20 14.56
C PRO A 70 7.85 -14.25 14.29
N LEU A 71 9.09 -13.82 14.06
CA LEU A 71 10.23 -14.71 13.85
C LEU A 71 10.64 -15.47 15.12
N ILE A 72 10.36 -14.93 16.31
CA ILE A 72 10.74 -15.52 17.59
C ILE A 72 9.54 -16.26 18.22
N SER A 73 8.65 -15.54 18.88
CA SER A 73 7.48 -16.09 19.57
C SER A 73 6.18 -15.29 19.38
N GLY A 74 6.22 -14.23 18.58
CA GLY A 74 5.07 -13.35 18.34
C GLY A 74 4.08 -13.88 17.29
N ARG A 75 4.32 -15.04 16.69
CA ARG A 75 3.43 -15.68 15.70
C ARG A 75 2.38 -16.54 16.39
N SER A 76 1.32 -15.92 16.87
CA SER A 76 0.23 -16.61 17.57
C SER A 76 -0.61 -17.50 16.64
N PRO A 77 -1.45 -18.41 17.19
CA PRO A 77 -2.41 -19.17 16.38
C PRO A 77 -3.38 -18.25 15.59
N GLU A 78 -3.77 -17.11 16.16
CA GLU A 78 -4.63 -16.09 15.52
C GLU A 78 -3.92 -15.49 14.30
N TYR A 79 -2.65 -15.14 14.45
CA TYR A 79 -1.79 -14.65 13.38
C TYR A 79 -1.77 -15.65 12.21
N CYS A 80 -1.48 -16.91 12.50
CA CYS A 80 -1.44 -17.96 11.48
C CYS A 80 -2.81 -18.21 10.82
N ARG A 81 -3.91 -18.11 11.59
CA ARG A 81 -5.26 -18.23 11.04
C ARG A 81 -5.60 -17.06 10.10
N LEU A 82 -5.19 -15.84 10.45
CA LEU A 82 -5.42 -14.67 9.60
C LEU A 82 -4.66 -14.79 8.28
N GLU A 83 -3.38 -15.17 8.29
CA GLU A 83 -2.61 -15.41 7.06
C GLU A 83 -3.31 -16.42 6.14
N LYS A 84 -3.77 -17.55 6.70
CA LYS A 84 -4.50 -18.57 5.93
C LYS A 84 -5.82 -18.05 5.35
N ARG A 85 -6.56 -17.21 6.11
CA ARG A 85 -7.81 -16.61 5.64
C ARG A 85 -7.57 -15.57 4.55
N LEU A 86 -6.52 -14.76 4.67
CA LEU A 86 -6.14 -13.80 3.65
C LEU A 86 -5.71 -14.51 2.36
N ALA A 87 -4.89 -15.56 2.45
CA ALA A 87 -4.51 -16.35 1.28
C ALA A 87 -5.74 -16.96 0.59
N ALA A 88 -6.67 -17.52 1.36
CA ALA A 88 -7.92 -18.07 0.81
C ALA A 88 -8.84 -16.99 0.21
N PHE A 89 -8.95 -15.82 0.86
CA PHE A 89 -9.74 -14.69 0.34
C PHE A 89 -9.16 -14.15 -0.96
N GLU A 90 -7.84 -13.98 -1.02
CA GLU A 90 -7.12 -13.48 -2.18
C GLU A 90 -6.89 -14.54 -3.27
N ASN A 91 -7.34 -15.78 -3.05
CA ASN A 91 -7.16 -16.92 -3.95
C ASN A 91 -5.68 -17.16 -4.30
N THR A 92 -4.82 -17.23 -3.28
CA THR A 92 -3.38 -17.46 -3.38
C THR A 92 -2.91 -18.57 -2.45
N ASP A 93 -1.70 -19.07 -2.67
CA ASP A 93 -1.13 -20.16 -1.86
C ASP A 93 -0.76 -19.71 -0.45
N ALA A 94 -0.36 -18.45 -0.28
CA ALA A 94 0.12 -17.91 0.99
C ALA A 94 -0.14 -16.41 1.12
N ALA A 95 -0.15 -15.95 2.37
CA ALA A 95 -0.13 -14.53 2.73
C ALA A 95 0.87 -14.30 3.86
N LEU A 96 1.48 -13.12 3.89
CA LEU A 96 2.30 -12.63 5.00
C LEU A 96 1.70 -11.36 5.58
N LEU A 97 1.65 -11.28 6.91
CA LEU A 97 1.15 -10.12 7.64
C LEU A 97 2.28 -9.14 7.98
N PHE A 98 1.92 -7.87 7.96
CA PHE A 98 2.77 -6.74 8.36
C PHE A 98 2.00 -5.82 9.33
N PRO A 99 2.70 -5.02 10.17
CA PRO A 99 2.06 -4.10 11.10
C PRO A 99 1.20 -3.02 10.42
N THR A 100 1.53 -2.64 9.19
CA THR A 100 0.81 -1.66 8.37
C THR A 100 0.94 -1.98 6.88
N GLY A 101 0.06 -1.43 6.03
CA GLY A 101 0.22 -1.47 4.57
C GLY A 101 1.52 -0.79 4.12
N PHE A 102 1.93 0.29 4.82
CA PHE A 102 3.21 0.95 4.56
C PHE A 102 4.39 -0.01 4.72
N ALA A 103 4.44 -0.75 5.84
CA ALA A 103 5.48 -1.74 6.10
C ALA A 103 5.42 -2.93 5.12
N ALA A 104 4.21 -3.31 4.69
CA ALA A 104 4.03 -4.37 3.69
C ALA A 104 4.65 -3.95 2.35
N ASN A 105 4.34 -2.76 1.84
CA ASN A 105 4.92 -2.24 0.60
C ASN A 105 6.45 -2.12 0.70
N THR A 106 6.93 -1.39 1.72
CA THR A 106 8.36 -1.11 1.89
C THR A 106 9.16 -2.40 2.05
N GLY A 107 8.67 -3.32 2.88
CA GLY A 107 9.33 -4.61 3.14
C GLY A 107 9.32 -5.52 1.92
N THR A 108 8.19 -5.61 1.22
CA THR A 108 8.07 -6.48 0.04
C THR A 108 8.96 -6.00 -1.11
N VAL A 109 8.90 -4.72 -1.47
CA VAL A 109 9.75 -4.19 -2.55
C VAL A 109 11.24 -4.40 -2.24
N ALA A 110 11.67 -4.06 -1.02
CA ALA A 110 13.07 -4.22 -0.61
C ALA A 110 13.53 -5.68 -0.52
N ALA A 111 12.61 -6.63 -0.32
CA ALA A 111 12.93 -8.06 -0.31
C ALA A 111 13.05 -8.67 -1.72
N LEU A 112 12.31 -8.13 -2.70
CA LEU A 112 12.23 -8.69 -4.04
C LEU A 112 13.40 -8.29 -4.94
N VAL A 113 13.91 -7.07 -4.78
CA VAL A 113 14.93 -6.48 -5.65
C VAL A 113 15.99 -5.73 -4.83
N GLY A 114 17.19 -5.61 -5.40
CA GLY A 114 18.33 -4.98 -4.74
C GLY A 114 19.31 -4.34 -5.72
N PRO A 115 20.53 -3.99 -5.27
CA PRO A 115 21.56 -3.44 -6.14
C PRO A 115 21.81 -4.31 -7.36
N GLY A 116 21.82 -3.71 -8.56
CA GLY A 116 21.96 -4.39 -9.85
C GLY A 116 20.64 -4.73 -10.53
N ASP A 117 19.52 -4.75 -9.81
CA ASP A 117 18.17 -4.93 -10.36
C ASP A 117 17.57 -3.60 -10.83
N ALA A 118 16.42 -3.67 -11.53
CA ALA A 118 15.69 -2.49 -12.01
C ALA A 118 14.24 -2.49 -11.51
N ILE A 119 13.79 -1.32 -11.05
CA ILE A 119 12.40 -1.06 -10.68
C ILE A 119 11.79 -0.05 -11.65
N PHE A 120 10.55 -0.29 -12.04
CA PHE A 120 9.72 0.62 -12.82
C PHE A 120 8.55 1.05 -11.95
N SER A 121 8.65 2.26 -11.37
CA SER A 121 7.67 2.80 -10.41
C SER A 121 6.75 3.78 -11.11
N HIS A 122 5.43 3.65 -10.92
CA HIS A 122 4.49 4.67 -11.39
C HIS A 122 4.75 6.00 -10.67
N ALA A 123 4.57 7.11 -11.39
CA ALA A 123 4.86 8.45 -10.86
C ALA A 123 3.96 8.83 -9.67
N ASP A 124 2.71 8.38 -9.68
CA ASP A 124 1.69 8.71 -8.68
C ASP A 124 1.55 7.65 -7.59
N ASN A 125 2.52 6.74 -7.49
CA ASN A 125 2.54 5.71 -6.45
C ASN A 125 2.54 6.30 -5.05
N HIS A 126 1.90 5.58 -4.14
CA HIS A 126 1.93 5.90 -2.70
C HIS A 126 3.37 5.96 -2.17
N ALA A 127 3.61 6.85 -1.20
CA ALA A 127 4.93 7.08 -0.60
C ALA A 127 5.63 5.79 -0.11
N SER A 128 4.88 4.80 0.39
CA SER A 128 5.44 3.53 0.84
C SER A 128 6.09 2.71 -0.28
N LEU A 129 5.55 2.73 -1.50
CA LEU A 129 6.18 2.10 -2.67
C LEU A 129 7.44 2.87 -3.06
N ILE A 130 7.39 4.20 -3.06
CA ILE A 130 8.56 5.05 -3.35
C ILE A 130 9.68 4.78 -2.34
N ASP A 131 9.36 4.71 -1.06
CA ASP A 131 10.34 4.43 -0.01
C ASP A 131 10.87 2.98 -0.09
N GLY A 132 10.02 2.02 -0.43
CA GLY A 132 10.43 0.65 -0.72
C GLY A 132 11.43 0.58 -1.89
N CYS A 133 11.16 1.33 -2.96
CA CYS A 133 12.06 1.44 -4.10
C CYS A 133 13.43 2.02 -3.69
N ARG A 134 13.43 3.08 -2.88
CA ARG A 134 14.68 3.70 -2.36
C ARG A 134 15.45 2.74 -1.47
N LEU A 135 14.77 2.08 -0.55
CA LEU A 135 15.35 1.15 0.41
C LEU A 135 16.00 -0.07 -0.27
N SER A 136 15.43 -0.54 -1.38
CA SER A 136 15.97 -1.68 -2.13
C SER A 136 17.37 -1.45 -2.69
N GLY A 137 17.74 -0.20 -3.00
CA GLY A 137 19.00 0.14 -3.68
C GLY A 137 19.03 -0.26 -5.16
N ALA A 138 17.94 -0.75 -5.73
CA ALA A 138 17.81 -1.03 -7.15
C ALA A 138 17.75 0.26 -7.99
N ARG A 139 18.02 0.18 -9.29
CA ARG A 139 17.87 1.32 -10.20
C ARG A 139 16.39 1.59 -10.44
N VAL A 140 15.91 2.78 -10.07
CA VAL A 140 14.50 3.18 -10.23
C VAL A 140 14.30 3.97 -11.52
N HIS A 141 13.30 3.54 -12.31
CA HIS A 141 12.80 4.21 -13.50
C HIS A 141 11.35 4.60 -13.27
N VAL A 142 11.05 5.89 -13.32
CA VAL A 142 9.68 6.39 -13.16
C VAL A 142 8.95 6.34 -14.51
N PHE A 143 7.66 5.94 -14.50
CA PHE A 143 6.77 5.94 -15.65
C PHE A 143 5.39 6.51 -15.30
N THR A 144 4.58 6.79 -16.33
CA THR A 144 3.18 7.24 -16.19
C THR A 144 2.26 6.37 -17.04
N SER A 145 0.98 6.28 -16.66
CA SER A 145 -0.04 5.49 -17.39
C SER A 145 -0.23 5.96 -18.85
N HIS A 146 0.03 7.23 -19.14
CA HIS A 146 -0.12 7.80 -20.47
C HIS A 146 1.04 7.49 -21.42
N ARG A 147 2.14 6.95 -20.93
CA ARG A 147 3.39 6.71 -21.68
C ARG A 147 3.91 5.29 -21.51
N LEU A 148 3.03 4.30 -21.70
CA LEU A 148 3.42 2.88 -21.66
C LEU A 148 4.44 2.50 -22.76
N ASP A 149 4.49 3.27 -23.85
CA ASP A 149 5.54 3.20 -24.85
C ASP A 149 6.94 3.44 -24.24
N GLN A 150 7.04 4.45 -23.36
CA GLN A 150 8.30 4.74 -22.66
C GLN A 150 8.63 3.67 -21.61
N LEU A 151 7.64 3.11 -20.93
CA LEU A 151 7.85 1.99 -20.02
C LEU A 151 8.42 0.78 -20.79
N ALA A 152 7.85 0.46 -21.95
CA ALA A 152 8.36 -0.62 -22.81
C ALA A 152 9.81 -0.40 -23.25
N SER A 153 10.18 0.84 -23.64
CA SER A 153 11.58 1.17 -23.99
C SER A 153 12.52 0.95 -22.80
N LYS A 154 12.17 1.50 -21.63
CA LYS A 154 12.97 1.38 -20.42
C LYS A 154 13.13 -0.08 -19.94
N LEU A 155 12.07 -0.90 -20.06
CA LEU A 155 12.12 -2.34 -19.79
C LEU A 155 13.11 -3.06 -20.74
N GLY A 156 13.08 -2.69 -22.03
CA GLY A 156 14.02 -3.20 -23.02
C GLY A 156 15.48 -2.81 -22.73
N GLU A 157 15.73 -1.55 -22.37
CA GLU A 157 17.04 -1.03 -22.00
C GLU A 157 17.61 -1.72 -20.75
N ALA A 158 16.75 -2.10 -19.81
CA ALA A 158 17.09 -2.82 -18.59
C ALA A 158 17.15 -4.35 -18.77
N SER A 159 17.21 -4.86 -19.99
CA SER A 159 17.23 -6.31 -20.26
C SER A 159 18.42 -7.05 -19.62
N GLY A 160 19.51 -6.34 -19.32
CA GLY A 160 20.67 -6.87 -18.61
C GLY A 160 20.52 -6.94 -17.08
N ALA A 161 19.48 -6.37 -16.49
CA ALA A 161 19.23 -6.45 -15.05
C ALA A 161 18.77 -7.87 -14.69
N PRO A 162 19.34 -8.49 -13.62
CA PRO A 162 18.96 -9.84 -13.20
C PRO A 162 17.47 -9.95 -12.87
N ARG A 163 16.92 -8.97 -12.16
CA ARG A 163 15.49 -8.89 -11.83
C ARG A 163 14.93 -7.53 -12.24
N ARG A 164 13.68 -7.55 -12.71
CA ARG A 164 12.93 -6.35 -13.07
C ARG A 164 11.58 -6.41 -12.36
N LEU A 165 11.18 -5.29 -11.74
CA LEU A 165 9.94 -5.18 -10.99
C LEU A 165 9.18 -3.93 -11.42
N ILE A 166 7.95 -4.10 -11.90
CA ILE A 166 6.99 -3.02 -12.10
C ILE A 166 6.21 -2.85 -10.78
N VAL A 167 6.11 -1.62 -10.27
CA VAL A 167 5.31 -1.32 -9.06
C VAL A 167 4.31 -0.22 -9.32
N THR A 168 3.06 -0.44 -8.91
CA THR A 168 1.97 0.51 -9.09
C THR A 168 0.92 0.37 -8.00
N ASP A 169 0.25 1.47 -7.64
CA ASP A 169 -1.05 1.40 -6.98
C ASP A 169 -2.06 0.78 -7.97
N GLY A 170 -2.99 -0.01 -7.48
CA GLY A 170 -4.11 -0.51 -8.28
C GLY A 170 -5.18 0.56 -8.48
N VAL A 171 -5.43 1.34 -7.41
CA VAL A 171 -6.30 2.52 -7.40
C VAL A 171 -5.50 3.69 -6.82
N PHE A 172 -5.27 4.73 -7.61
CA PHE A 172 -4.53 5.91 -7.14
C PHE A 172 -5.35 6.72 -6.15
N SER A 173 -4.81 6.90 -4.95
CA SER A 173 -5.55 7.43 -3.79
C SER A 173 -6.06 8.86 -3.96
N MET A 174 -5.39 9.70 -4.73
CA MET A 174 -5.74 11.11 -4.89
C MET A 174 -6.87 11.32 -5.90
N ASP A 175 -6.85 10.55 -6.99
CA ASP A 175 -7.74 10.77 -8.13
C ASP A 175 -8.79 9.67 -8.29
N GLY A 176 -8.63 8.54 -7.58
CA GLY A 176 -9.49 7.37 -7.70
C GLY A 176 -9.38 6.67 -9.07
N VAL A 177 -8.35 6.96 -9.84
CA VAL A 177 -8.11 6.38 -11.16
C VAL A 177 -7.55 4.97 -10.99
N LEU A 178 -8.02 4.03 -11.84
CA LEU A 178 -7.48 2.67 -11.89
C LEU A 178 -6.20 2.62 -12.73
N ALA A 179 -5.22 1.85 -12.28
CA ALA A 179 -4.05 1.55 -13.09
C ALA A 179 -4.44 0.71 -14.32
N PRO A 180 -3.76 0.87 -15.46
CA PRO A 180 -4.01 0.07 -16.67
C PRO A 180 -3.39 -1.34 -16.53
N LEU A 181 -3.91 -2.14 -15.59
CA LEU A 181 -3.30 -3.40 -15.14
C LEU A 181 -3.12 -4.42 -16.26
N GLU A 182 -4.09 -4.56 -17.19
CA GLU A 182 -3.97 -5.48 -18.33
C GLU A 182 -2.71 -5.14 -19.14
N SER A 183 -2.55 -3.87 -19.52
CA SER A 183 -1.39 -3.42 -20.31
C SER A 183 -0.07 -3.54 -19.55
N LEU A 184 -0.09 -3.32 -18.22
CA LEU A 184 1.09 -3.51 -17.38
C LEU A 184 1.49 -4.99 -17.28
N CYS A 185 0.51 -5.90 -17.18
CA CYS A 185 0.76 -7.33 -17.22
C CYS A 185 1.31 -7.78 -18.58
N ASP A 186 0.77 -7.26 -19.70
CA ASP A 186 1.29 -7.54 -21.04
C ASP A 186 2.78 -7.15 -21.17
N LEU A 187 3.14 -6.00 -20.63
CA LEU A 187 4.53 -5.55 -20.60
C LEU A 187 5.39 -6.40 -19.65
N ALA A 188 4.88 -6.74 -18.47
CA ALA A 188 5.59 -7.59 -17.52
C ALA A 188 5.94 -8.95 -18.14
N GLU A 189 4.97 -9.60 -18.77
CA GLU A 189 5.17 -10.88 -19.46
C GLU A 189 6.16 -10.74 -20.63
N LYS A 190 5.94 -9.76 -21.52
CA LYS A 190 6.79 -9.50 -22.67
C LYS A 190 8.26 -9.32 -22.31
N PHE A 191 8.53 -8.65 -21.19
CA PHE A 191 9.91 -8.34 -20.76
C PHE A 191 10.39 -9.22 -19.62
N ASN A 192 9.68 -10.29 -19.27
CA ASN A 192 10.00 -11.19 -18.16
C ASN A 192 10.28 -10.42 -16.87
N SER A 193 9.34 -9.57 -16.47
CA SER A 193 9.39 -8.72 -15.29
C SER A 193 8.34 -9.16 -14.27
N MET A 194 8.63 -9.04 -13.00
CA MET A 194 7.63 -9.15 -11.94
C MET A 194 6.75 -7.90 -11.93
N ILE A 195 5.53 -8.04 -11.43
CA ILE A 195 4.64 -6.91 -11.16
C ILE A 195 4.10 -7.00 -9.73
N LEU A 196 4.17 -5.88 -8.99
CA LEU A 196 3.58 -5.69 -7.68
C LEU A 196 2.51 -4.60 -7.76
N VAL A 197 1.32 -4.91 -7.27
CA VAL A 197 0.18 -3.99 -7.22
C VAL A 197 -0.21 -3.73 -5.76
N ASP A 198 -0.28 -2.45 -5.38
CA ASP A 198 -0.85 -2.01 -4.10
C ASP A 198 -2.37 -1.92 -4.22
N GLU A 199 -3.06 -2.82 -3.55
CA GLU A 199 -4.53 -2.90 -3.48
C GLU A 199 -5.11 -2.20 -2.25
N ALA A 200 -4.37 -1.31 -1.60
CA ALA A 200 -4.84 -0.66 -0.38
C ALA A 200 -6.18 0.07 -0.53
N HIS A 201 -6.50 0.57 -1.72
CA HIS A 201 -7.78 1.18 -2.07
C HIS A 201 -8.69 0.27 -2.90
N GLY A 202 -8.19 -0.92 -3.29
CA GLY A 202 -8.93 -1.92 -4.08
C GLY A 202 -9.57 -3.00 -3.21
N THR A 203 -8.82 -3.56 -2.25
CA THR A 203 -9.28 -4.64 -1.36
C THR A 203 -10.56 -4.25 -0.62
N GLY A 204 -11.60 -5.08 -0.73
CA GLY A 204 -12.93 -4.87 -0.16
C GLY A 204 -13.83 -3.94 -1.00
N VAL A 205 -13.32 -3.28 -2.05
CA VAL A 205 -14.05 -2.27 -2.82
C VAL A 205 -14.27 -2.69 -4.27
N HIS A 206 -13.23 -3.18 -4.92
CA HIS A 206 -13.26 -3.57 -6.32
C HIS A 206 -13.26 -5.10 -6.49
N GLY A 207 -13.78 -5.54 -7.65
CA GLY A 207 -13.90 -6.97 -7.97
C GLY A 207 -15.20 -7.59 -7.45
N THR A 208 -15.63 -8.66 -8.07
CA THR A 208 -16.89 -9.37 -7.73
C THR A 208 -16.85 -10.00 -6.34
N ASN A 209 -15.66 -10.43 -5.92
CA ASN A 209 -15.41 -11.01 -4.60
C ASN A 209 -14.72 -10.02 -3.63
N GLY A 210 -14.50 -8.78 -4.06
CA GLY A 210 -13.85 -7.74 -3.26
C GLY A 210 -12.34 -7.90 -3.13
N ARG A 211 -11.68 -8.64 -4.04
CA ARG A 211 -10.24 -8.87 -4.00
C ARG A 211 -9.39 -7.76 -4.63
N GLY A 212 -10.04 -6.70 -5.10
CA GLY A 212 -9.36 -5.49 -5.54
C GLY A 212 -9.39 -5.25 -7.05
N SER A 213 -8.53 -4.33 -7.48
CA SER A 213 -8.44 -3.87 -8.87
C SER A 213 -7.92 -4.96 -9.82
N CYS A 214 -7.04 -5.85 -9.34
CA CYS A 214 -6.55 -6.98 -10.11
C CYS A 214 -7.66 -7.96 -10.45
N GLU A 215 -8.57 -8.25 -9.50
CA GLU A 215 -9.77 -9.04 -9.77
C GLU A 215 -10.69 -8.32 -10.76
N ALA A 216 -10.95 -7.05 -10.55
CA ALA A 216 -11.82 -6.26 -11.42
C ALA A 216 -11.32 -6.22 -12.88
N ALA A 217 -10.00 -6.20 -13.05
CA ALA A 217 -9.34 -6.24 -14.37
C ALA A 217 -9.15 -7.67 -14.94
N GLY A 218 -9.46 -8.71 -14.16
CA GLY A 218 -9.28 -10.11 -14.57
C GLY A 218 -7.81 -10.52 -14.75
N VAL A 219 -6.90 -9.93 -13.98
CA VAL A 219 -5.45 -10.16 -14.11
C VAL A 219 -4.80 -10.75 -12.86
N GLU A 220 -5.57 -11.24 -11.90
CA GLU A 220 -5.05 -11.77 -10.62
C GLU A 220 -3.94 -12.80 -10.81
N ASP A 221 -4.11 -13.74 -11.74
CA ASP A 221 -3.15 -14.81 -12.03
C ASP A 221 -1.89 -14.32 -12.78
N ARG A 222 -1.89 -13.07 -13.24
CA ARG A 222 -0.80 -12.44 -13.99
C ARG A 222 0.03 -11.50 -13.13
N VAL A 223 -0.49 -11.07 -11.98
CA VAL A 223 0.19 -10.21 -11.02
C VAL A 223 1.01 -11.06 -10.07
N THR A 224 2.33 -10.74 -9.95
CA THR A 224 3.25 -11.55 -9.16
C THR A 224 3.01 -11.37 -7.65
N PHE A 225 2.75 -10.13 -7.21
CA PHE A 225 2.50 -9.80 -5.81
C PHE A 225 1.38 -8.75 -5.70
N ARG A 226 0.48 -8.96 -4.76
CA ARG A 226 -0.52 -7.98 -4.36
C ARG A 226 -0.29 -7.62 -2.91
N VAL A 227 -0.26 -6.32 -2.62
CA VAL A 227 -0.15 -5.79 -1.26
C VAL A 227 -1.46 -5.15 -0.88
N GLY A 228 -2.01 -5.50 0.27
CA GLY A 228 -3.23 -4.92 0.78
C GLY A 228 -3.07 -4.34 2.18
N THR A 229 -4.11 -3.65 2.63
CA THR A 229 -4.17 -3.13 3.99
C THR A 229 -5.45 -3.56 4.70
N LEU A 230 -5.35 -3.78 6.00
CA LEU A 230 -6.49 -4.05 6.87
C LEU A 230 -7.06 -2.76 7.49
N SER A 231 -6.38 -1.61 7.28
CA SER A 231 -6.71 -0.35 7.97
C SER A 231 -7.69 0.55 7.23
N LYS A 232 -8.20 0.13 6.09
CA LYS A 232 -9.19 0.86 5.29
C LYS A 232 -10.52 0.10 5.25
N ALA A 233 -10.90 -0.48 4.12
CA ALA A 233 -12.18 -1.18 3.96
C ALA A 233 -12.42 -2.28 5.01
N VAL A 234 -11.37 -2.96 5.49
CA VAL A 234 -11.48 -4.02 6.52
C VAL A 234 -11.71 -3.44 7.92
N GLY A 235 -11.45 -2.15 8.15
CA GLY A 235 -11.73 -1.47 9.42
C GLY A 235 -10.87 -1.90 10.61
N SER A 236 -9.67 -2.45 10.36
CA SER A 236 -8.76 -2.96 11.39
C SER A 236 -7.38 -2.28 11.31
N THR A 237 -6.32 -2.97 11.66
CA THR A 237 -4.95 -2.49 11.54
C THR A 237 -4.07 -3.57 10.92
N GLY A 238 -3.07 -3.16 10.15
CA GLY A 238 -2.12 -4.07 9.52
C GLY A 238 -2.06 -3.93 8.00
N GLY A 239 -1.16 -4.70 7.42
CA GLY A 239 -1.02 -4.90 6.00
C GLY A 239 -0.70 -6.35 5.69
N PHE A 240 -0.77 -6.72 4.44
CA PHE A 240 -0.43 -8.07 4.00
C PHE A 240 0.14 -8.05 2.58
N VAL A 241 0.85 -9.11 2.22
CA VAL A 241 1.23 -9.43 0.84
C VAL A 241 0.80 -10.86 0.53
N VAL A 242 0.37 -11.04 -0.69
CA VAL A 242 0.02 -12.34 -1.29
C VAL A 242 0.69 -12.49 -2.64
#